data_70d299ae23e13dacf849ac845aee3deb
#
_entry.id   70d299ae23e13dacf849ac845aee3deb
#
_cell.length_a   1.000
_cell.length_b   1.000
_cell.length_c   1.000
_cell.angle_alpha   90.00
_cell.angle_beta   90.00
_cell.angle_gamma   90.00
#
_symmetry.space_group_name_H-M   'P 1'
#
loop_
_entity.id
_entity.type
_entity.pdbx_description
1 polymer ?
#
loop_
_entity_poly.entity_id
_entity_poly.type
_entity_poly.pdbx_seq_one_letter_code
_entity_poly.pdbx_strand_id
1 'polypeptide(L)'
;MNQNIQHSFKALADPTRRQILVHLSQRDMTIAEVTDKFDMTRAAIKKHLNVLEDGSLITVKKNGRQRINSLEVEGLKTITDW
;
A
#
# COMPACT_ATOMS: atom_id res chain seq x y z
N MET A 1 2.14 22.75 -3.51
CA MET A 1 1.93 21.30 -3.59
C MET A 1 1.65 20.77 -2.20
N ASN A 2 0.63 19.95 -2.05
CA ASN A 2 0.32 19.46 -0.72
C ASN A 2 1.20 18.25 -0.37
N GLN A 3 1.44 18.04 0.94
CA GLN A 3 2.35 17.00 1.43
C GLN A 3 1.87 15.58 1.06
N ASN A 4 0.55 15.38 0.94
CA ASN A 4 0.00 14.07 0.59
C ASN A 4 0.45 13.61 -0.79
N ILE A 5 0.51 14.53 -1.75
CA ILE A 5 1.00 14.22 -3.10
C ILE A 5 2.45 13.77 -3.06
N GLN A 6 3.29 14.43 -2.26
CA GLN A 6 4.70 14.05 -2.15
C GLN A 6 4.85 12.67 -1.50
N HIS A 7 4.05 12.38 -0.48
CA HIS A 7 4.04 11.06 0.14
C HIS A 7 3.57 9.99 -0.84
N SER A 8 2.61 10.31 -1.70
CA SER A 8 2.14 9.38 -2.74
C SER A 8 3.25 9.08 -3.75
N PHE A 9 3.96 10.11 -4.22
CA PHE A 9 5.08 9.91 -5.15
C PHE A 9 6.20 9.10 -4.51
N LYS A 10 6.53 9.39 -3.24
CA LYS A 10 7.52 8.61 -2.51
C LYS A 10 7.13 7.14 -2.44
N ALA A 11 5.86 6.87 -2.14
CA ALA A 11 5.37 5.50 -2.05
C ALA A 11 5.52 4.77 -3.38
N LEU A 12 5.30 5.44 -4.50
CA LEU A 12 5.39 4.85 -5.83
C LEU A 12 6.82 4.73 -6.36
N ALA A 13 7.79 5.34 -5.70
CA ALA A 13 9.18 5.34 -6.18
C ALA A 13 9.87 3.98 -6.00
N ASP A 14 9.33 3.09 -5.21
CA ASP A 14 9.93 1.78 -4.92
C ASP A 14 9.23 0.68 -5.72
N PRO A 15 9.98 -0.19 -6.44
CA PRO A 15 9.36 -1.24 -7.25
C PRO A 15 8.58 -2.26 -6.44
N THR A 16 9.03 -2.59 -5.22
CA THR A 16 8.30 -3.53 -4.37
C THR A 16 6.94 -2.95 -3.98
N ARG A 17 6.89 -1.67 -3.66
CA ARG A 17 5.62 -1.02 -3.30
C ARG A 17 4.66 -0.98 -4.49
N ARG A 18 5.17 -0.72 -5.70
CA ARG A 18 4.33 -0.79 -6.91
C ARG A 18 3.74 -2.19 -7.10
N GLN A 19 4.53 -3.24 -6.85
CA GLN A 19 4.04 -4.62 -6.97
C GLN A 19 3.00 -4.95 -5.89
N ILE A 20 3.18 -4.43 -4.68
CA ILE A 20 2.16 -4.60 -3.63
C ILE A 20 0.83 -4.02 -4.09
N LEU A 21 0.85 -2.82 -4.69
CA LEU A 21 -0.38 -2.21 -5.20
C LEU A 21 -1.03 -3.06 -6.29
N VAL A 22 -0.24 -3.67 -7.16
CA VAL A 22 -0.77 -4.58 -8.18
C VAL A 22 -1.49 -5.75 -7.54
N HIS A 23 -0.89 -6.37 -6.52
CA HIS A 23 -1.55 -7.47 -5.81
C HIS A 23 -2.84 -7.00 -5.13
N LEU A 24 -2.80 -5.84 -4.48
CA LEU A 24 -3.99 -5.32 -3.80
C LEU A 24 -5.08 -4.86 -4.77
N SER A 25 -4.71 -4.54 -6.02
CA SER A 25 -5.71 -4.23 -7.05
C SER A 25 -6.57 -5.45 -7.40
N GLN A 26 -6.07 -6.65 -7.14
CA GLN A 26 -6.79 -7.90 -7.42
C GLN A 26 -7.70 -8.30 -6.27
N ARG A 27 -7.28 -8.08 -5.04
CA ARG A 27 -8.09 -8.33 -3.85
C ARG A 27 -7.43 -7.73 -2.61
N ASP A 28 -8.23 -7.53 -1.59
CA ASP A 28 -7.72 -7.12 -0.27
C ASP A 28 -6.90 -8.25 0.35
N MET A 29 -5.88 -7.90 1.13
CA MET A 29 -4.97 -8.89 1.71
C MET A 29 -4.54 -8.50 3.12
N THR A 30 -4.36 -9.52 3.96
CA THR A 30 -3.64 -9.36 5.23
C THR A 30 -2.14 -9.20 4.96
N ILE A 31 -1.39 -8.76 5.98
CA ILE A 31 0.08 -8.67 5.83
C ILE A 31 0.70 -10.04 5.54
N ALA A 32 0.17 -11.11 6.13
CA ALA A 32 0.67 -12.46 5.87
C ALA A 32 0.49 -12.84 4.41
N GLU A 33 -0.69 -12.53 3.85
CA GLU A 33 -0.98 -12.80 2.45
C GLU A 33 -0.09 -11.99 1.51
N VAL A 34 0.16 -10.72 1.82
CA VAL A 34 1.08 -9.90 1.03
C VAL A 34 2.50 -10.48 1.13
N THR A 35 2.94 -10.81 2.33
CA THR A 35 4.29 -11.36 2.56
C THR A 35 4.52 -12.62 1.73
N ASP A 36 3.50 -13.47 1.59
CA ASP A 36 3.61 -14.71 0.81
C ASP A 36 3.90 -14.46 -0.67
N LYS A 37 3.68 -13.25 -1.17
CA LYS A 37 3.93 -12.91 -2.58
C LYS A 37 5.37 -12.48 -2.84
N PHE A 38 6.17 -12.32 -1.79
CA PHE A 38 7.53 -11.77 -1.92
C PHE A 38 8.52 -12.62 -1.14
N ASP A 39 9.79 -12.57 -1.57
CA ASP A 39 10.90 -13.18 -0.84
C ASP A 39 11.49 -12.12 0.11
N MET A 40 10.69 -11.71 1.10
CA MET A 40 11.04 -10.65 2.04
C MET A 40 10.46 -10.99 3.40
N THR A 41 11.04 -10.38 4.45
CA THR A 41 10.53 -10.57 5.79
C THR A 41 9.22 -9.82 5.98
N ARG A 42 8.41 -10.29 6.93
CA ARG A 42 7.15 -9.62 7.28
C ARG A 42 7.41 -8.20 7.77
N ALA A 43 8.52 -7.98 8.51
CA ALA A 43 8.88 -6.64 8.99
C ALA A 43 9.18 -5.69 7.84
N ALA A 44 9.87 -6.16 6.79
CA ALA A 44 10.15 -5.35 5.61
C ALA A 44 8.87 -5.02 4.85
N ILE A 45 7.98 -5.99 4.68
CA ILE A 45 6.68 -5.78 4.05
C ILE A 45 5.86 -4.75 4.85
N LYS A 46 5.88 -4.85 6.18
CA LYS A 46 5.15 -3.89 7.02
C LYS A 46 5.63 -2.46 6.80
N LYS A 47 6.94 -2.27 6.67
CA LYS A 47 7.49 -0.93 6.39
C LYS A 47 6.98 -0.39 5.06
N HIS A 48 6.95 -1.23 4.03
CA HIS A 48 6.40 -0.83 2.73
C HIS A 48 4.92 -0.48 2.82
N LEU A 49 4.14 -1.28 3.54
CA LEU A 49 2.71 -1.01 3.74
C LEU A 49 2.49 0.30 4.48
N ASN A 50 3.32 0.62 5.49
CA ASN A 50 3.21 1.88 6.21
C ASN A 50 3.47 3.08 5.28
N VAL A 51 4.45 2.99 4.40
CA VAL A 51 4.73 4.06 3.42
C VAL A 51 3.56 4.22 2.45
N LEU A 52 2.97 3.11 2.00
CA LEU A 52 1.80 3.15 1.12
C LEU A 52 0.59 3.78 1.82
N GLU A 53 0.39 3.46 3.08
CA GLU A 53 -0.71 4.04 3.87
C GLU A 53 -0.48 5.54 4.07
N ASP A 54 0.73 5.95 4.41
CA ASP A 54 1.09 7.36 4.56
C ASP A 54 0.88 8.14 3.28
N GLY A 55 1.06 7.49 2.14
CA GLY A 55 0.83 8.08 0.81
C GLY A 55 -0.62 8.05 0.37
N SER A 56 -1.53 7.56 1.21
CA SER A 56 -2.97 7.43 0.91
C SER A 56 -3.24 6.52 -0.28
N LEU A 57 -2.36 5.54 -0.53
CA LEU A 57 -2.52 4.59 -1.64
C LEU A 57 -3.18 3.30 -1.20
N ILE A 58 -3.19 3.03 0.09
CA ILE A 58 -3.91 1.91 0.70
C ILE A 58 -4.62 2.39 1.96
N THR A 59 -5.65 1.65 2.33
CA THR A 59 -6.31 1.79 3.64
C THR A 59 -6.15 0.48 4.39
N VAL A 60 -6.14 0.57 5.72
CA VAL A 60 -6.04 -0.62 6.58
C VAL A 60 -7.29 -0.67 7.44
N LYS A 61 -8.01 -1.78 7.35
CA LYS A 61 -9.23 -2.01 8.13
C LYS A 61 -8.98 -3.17 9.09
N LYS A 62 -9.51 -3.04 10.30
CA LYS A 62 -9.48 -4.13 11.26
C LYS A 62 -10.68 -5.05 11.03
N ASN A 63 -10.41 -6.36 11.01
CA ASN A 63 -11.45 -7.39 10.97
C ASN A 63 -11.10 -8.39 12.06
N GLY A 64 -11.67 -8.20 13.26
CA GLY A 64 -11.27 -8.97 14.42
C GLY A 64 -9.83 -8.64 14.82
N ARG A 65 -8.98 -9.66 14.86
CA ARG A 65 -7.56 -9.51 15.17
C ARG A 65 -6.70 -9.24 13.93
N GLN A 66 -7.31 -9.30 12.74
CA GLN A 66 -6.59 -9.12 11.48
C GLN A 66 -6.70 -7.70 10.99
N ARG A 67 -5.64 -7.24 10.34
CA ARG A 67 -5.63 -6.00 9.59
C ARG A 67 -5.65 -6.34 8.12
N ILE A 68 -6.62 -5.75 7.41
CA ILE A 68 -6.82 -6.00 5.98
C ILE A 68 -6.35 -4.76 5.23
N ASN A 69 -5.42 -4.96 4.31
CA ASN A 69 -4.90 -3.90 3.44
C ASN A 69 -5.72 -3.87 2.16
N SER A 70 -6.19 -2.69 1.81
CA SER A 70 -7.04 -2.48 0.62
C SER A 70 -6.46 -1.35 -0.21
N LEU A 71 -6.54 -1.48 -1.53
CA LEU A 71 -6.15 -0.41 -2.44
C LEU A 71 -7.07 0.79 -2.24
N GLU A 72 -6.48 1.99 -2.18
CA GLU A 72 -7.23 3.24 -2.07
C GLU A 72 -7.27 3.91 -3.44
N VAL A 73 -8.38 3.75 -4.15
CA VAL A 73 -8.54 4.23 -5.52
C VAL A 73 -8.47 5.76 -5.57
N GLU A 74 -9.03 6.46 -4.58
CA GLU A 74 -9.02 7.91 -4.55
C GLU A 74 -7.61 8.48 -4.44
N GLY A 75 -6.71 7.81 -3.71
CA GLY A 75 -5.31 8.21 -3.62
C GLY A 75 -4.61 8.11 -4.97
N LEU A 76 -4.86 7.03 -5.70
CA LEU A 76 -4.30 6.86 -7.05
C LEU A 76 -4.87 7.89 -8.02
N LYS A 77 -6.17 8.18 -7.92
CA LYS A 77 -6.81 9.18 -8.77
C LYS A 77 -6.21 10.56 -8.55
N THR A 78 -5.90 10.91 -7.31
CA THR A 78 -5.25 12.18 -6.98
C THR A 78 -3.94 12.34 -7.74
N ILE A 79 -3.17 11.26 -7.86
CA ILE A 79 -1.90 11.27 -8.61
C ILE A 79 -2.16 11.45 -10.11
N THR A 80 -3.11 10.71 -10.68
CA THR A 80 -3.38 10.79 -12.12
C THR A 80 -4.00 12.13 -12.51
N ASP A 81 -4.75 12.75 -11.63
CA ASP A 81 -5.39 14.04 -11.87
C ASP A 81 -4.46 15.22 -11.58
N TRP A 82 -3.30 14.96 -11.00
CA TRP A 82 -2.34 16.01 -10.65
C TRP A 82 -1.62 16.53 -11.87
#